data_e667d93afe790699d97aec43b4b88a41
#
_entry.id   e667d93afe790699d97aec43b4b88a41
#
_cell.length_a   1.000
_cell.length_b   1.000
_cell.length_c   1.000
_cell.angle_alpha   90.00
_cell.angle_beta   90.00
_cell.angle_gamma   90.00
#
_symmetry.space_group_name_H-M   'P 1'
#
loop_
_entity.id
_entity.type
_entity.pdbx_description
1 polymer ?
#
loop_
_entity_poly.entity_id
_entity_poly.type
_entity_poly.pdbx_seq_one_letter_code
_entity_poly.pdbx_strand_id
1 'polypeptide(L)'
;DETAALLTDLGLEVEMVEKYQTVKGGLEGIVVGKVITCVQHPDADRLKVTTVDLGDGVPVQIVCGAPNVAAGQKVLVATIGTTLYDKEGVAFQIKKGKIRGQESHGMICAEDELGIGNGHDGIMVLDSSVLQGIKAASLFNIENDEVFEIGLTPNRADAMSHLGTARDLRAGLMQTGINVEFITPSVSNFRVDKRILKIDVDVKESKLAPRYCGVTISGITVKESPRWLRDRLKAIGINPKNNIV
;
A
#
# COMPACT_ATOMS: atom_id res chain seq x y z
N ASP A 1 8.26 14.16 -14.61
CA ASP A 1 8.98 15.42 -14.81
C ASP A 1 8.27 16.38 -15.78
N GLU A 2 7.74 15.93 -16.90
CA GLU A 2 6.98 16.80 -17.81
C GLU A 2 5.71 17.34 -17.17
N THR A 3 4.99 16.51 -16.41
CA THR A 3 3.78 16.95 -15.68
C THR A 3 4.11 17.99 -14.61
N ALA A 4 5.20 17.82 -13.87
CA ALA A 4 5.65 18.78 -12.86
C ALA A 4 6.01 20.13 -13.49
N ALA A 5 6.73 20.10 -14.62
CA ALA A 5 7.08 21.31 -15.37
C ALA A 5 5.83 22.05 -15.87
N LEU A 6 4.89 21.32 -16.46
CA LEU A 6 3.64 21.90 -16.96
C LEU A 6 2.78 22.51 -15.85
N LEU A 7 2.66 21.83 -14.68
CA LEU A 7 1.94 22.36 -13.52
C LEU A 7 2.58 23.68 -13.04
N THR A 8 3.90 23.70 -12.94
CA THR A 8 4.63 24.90 -12.54
C THR A 8 4.43 26.05 -13.53
N ASP A 9 4.47 25.77 -14.83
CA ASP A 9 4.20 26.77 -15.89
C ASP A 9 2.77 27.33 -15.83
N LEU A 10 1.83 26.54 -15.31
CA LEU A 10 0.44 26.95 -15.08
C LEU A 10 0.26 27.73 -13.76
N GLY A 11 1.33 27.96 -13.00
CA GLY A 11 1.30 28.65 -11.71
C GLY A 11 0.92 27.77 -10.52
N LEU A 12 1.06 26.46 -10.68
CA LEU A 12 0.96 25.46 -9.62
C LEU A 12 2.38 24.92 -9.35
N GLU A 13 3.16 25.68 -8.57
CA GLU A 13 4.57 25.39 -8.33
C GLU A 13 4.76 24.01 -7.69
N VAL A 14 5.38 23.08 -8.43
CA VAL A 14 5.72 21.76 -7.92
C VAL A 14 7.04 21.86 -7.17
N GLU A 15 6.97 21.81 -5.84
CA GLU A 15 8.12 21.93 -4.94
C GLU A 15 8.87 20.60 -4.81
N MET A 16 8.14 19.48 -4.87
CA MET A 16 8.73 18.15 -4.76
C MET A 16 7.92 17.11 -5.57
N VAL A 17 8.62 16.14 -6.10
CA VAL A 17 8.03 14.92 -6.71
C VAL A 17 8.61 13.71 -5.99
N GLU A 18 7.76 12.95 -5.33
CA GLU A 18 8.14 11.74 -4.60
C GLU A 18 7.55 10.50 -5.28
N LYS A 19 8.38 9.48 -5.49
CA LYS A 19 7.90 8.17 -5.94
C LYS A 19 7.26 7.43 -4.77
N TYR A 20 6.00 7.14 -4.88
CA TYR A 20 5.24 6.38 -3.91
C TYR A 20 5.06 4.94 -4.37
N GLN A 21 5.27 3.99 -3.45
CA GLN A 21 4.99 2.59 -3.64
C GLN A 21 4.13 2.10 -2.47
N THR A 22 3.00 1.45 -2.76
CA THR A 22 2.13 0.88 -1.71
C THR A 22 2.84 -0.19 -0.88
N VAL A 23 3.84 -0.84 -1.48
CA VAL A 23 4.77 -1.76 -0.81
C VAL A 23 6.19 -1.38 -1.21
N LYS A 24 6.97 -0.90 -0.26
CA LYS A 24 8.34 -0.42 -0.52
C LYS A 24 9.20 -1.54 -1.12
N GLY A 25 9.85 -1.25 -2.25
CA GLY A 25 10.64 -2.24 -3.01
C GLY A 25 9.80 -3.16 -3.90
N GLY A 26 8.47 -3.00 -3.98
CA GLY A 26 7.61 -3.68 -4.94
C GLY A 26 7.57 -5.22 -4.84
N LEU A 27 8.01 -5.79 -3.72
CA LEU A 27 8.21 -7.25 -3.51
C LEU A 27 9.20 -7.87 -4.52
N GLU A 28 10.15 -7.10 -5.02
CA GLU A 28 11.19 -7.65 -5.90
C GLU A 28 12.04 -8.69 -5.16
N GLY A 29 12.32 -9.85 -5.82
CA GLY A 29 13.05 -10.96 -5.23
C GLY A 29 12.25 -11.81 -4.25
N ILE A 30 10.95 -11.51 -4.03
CA ILE A 30 10.05 -12.35 -3.24
C ILE A 30 9.33 -13.31 -4.17
N VAL A 31 9.40 -14.61 -3.84
CA VAL A 31 8.77 -15.67 -4.61
C VAL A 31 7.92 -16.59 -3.71
N VAL A 32 6.96 -17.26 -4.32
CA VAL A 32 6.16 -18.28 -3.63
C VAL A 32 6.98 -19.57 -3.54
N GLY A 33 7.30 -20.00 -2.33
CA GLY A 33 7.93 -21.28 -2.05
C GLY A 33 6.95 -22.31 -1.48
N LYS A 34 7.25 -23.61 -1.69
CA LYS A 34 6.58 -24.70 -1.00
C LYS A 34 7.54 -25.32 0.00
N VAL A 35 7.17 -25.34 1.26
CA VAL A 35 7.92 -26.01 2.31
C VAL A 35 7.80 -27.53 2.12
N ILE A 36 8.89 -28.18 1.76
CA ILE A 36 8.93 -29.63 1.54
C ILE A 36 9.13 -30.35 2.87
N THR A 37 10.14 -29.93 3.64
CA THR A 37 10.44 -30.49 4.97
C THR A 37 10.52 -29.38 5.99
N CYS A 38 10.18 -29.71 7.23
CA CYS A 38 10.29 -28.80 8.36
C CYS A 38 10.66 -29.63 9.58
N VAL A 39 11.92 -29.50 10.05
CA VAL A 39 12.44 -30.27 11.17
C VAL A 39 12.98 -29.33 12.26
N GLN A 40 13.01 -29.81 13.50
CA GLN A 40 13.55 -29.05 14.61
C GLN A 40 15.06 -28.77 14.39
N HIS A 41 15.48 -27.55 14.69
CA HIS A 41 16.91 -27.20 14.61
C HIS A 41 17.69 -27.97 15.71
N PRO A 42 18.85 -28.58 15.39
CA PRO A 42 19.58 -29.42 16.34
C PRO A 42 20.06 -28.66 17.59
N ASP A 43 20.40 -27.39 17.46
CA ASP A 43 21.01 -26.59 18.52
C ASP A 43 20.13 -25.37 18.95
N ALA A 44 18.83 -25.40 18.64
CA ALA A 44 17.94 -24.27 19.01
C ALA A 44 16.47 -24.68 19.06
N ASP A 45 15.85 -24.57 20.26
CA ASP A 45 14.47 -24.97 20.52
C ASP A 45 13.42 -24.14 19.74
N ARG A 46 13.73 -22.89 19.41
CA ARG A 46 12.80 -21.97 18.72
C ARG A 46 13.01 -21.89 17.20
N LEU A 47 14.00 -22.61 16.67
CA LEU A 47 14.30 -22.59 15.25
C LEU A 47 13.91 -23.90 14.58
N LYS A 48 13.52 -23.81 13.33
CA LYS A 48 13.27 -24.95 12.46
C LYS A 48 14.14 -24.86 11.21
N VAL A 49 14.65 -25.98 10.76
CA VAL A 49 15.35 -26.10 9.48
C VAL A 49 14.34 -26.58 8.45
N THR A 50 14.14 -25.80 7.42
CA THR A 50 13.17 -26.11 6.36
C THR A 50 13.89 -26.32 5.04
N THR A 51 13.35 -27.18 4.19
CA THR A 51 13.70 -27.30 2.78
C THR A 51 12.54 -26.72 1.98
N VAL A 52 12.80 -25.73 1.15
CA VAL A 52 11.78 -25.00 0.40
C VAL A 52 12.06 -25.11 -1.09
N ASP A 53 11.06 -25.53 -1.86
CA ASP A 53 11.08 -25.53 -3.33
C ASP A 53 10.55 -24.18 -3.82
N LEU A 54 11.39 -23.46 -4.57
CA LEU A 54 11.07 -22.15 -5.16
C LEU A 54 10.54 -22.25 -6.60
N GLY A 55 10.26 -23.48 -7.09
CA GLY A 55 9.70 -23.71 -8.42
C GLY A 55 10.73 -23.91 -9.53
N ASP A 56 12.02 -23.90 -9.21
CA ASP A 56 13.15 -24.16 -10.14
C ASP A 56 13.65 -25.61 -10.08
N GLY A 57 13.03 -26.43 -9.23
CA GLY A 57 13.39 -27.84 -9.05
C GLY A 57 14.60 -28.08 -8.16
N VAL A 58 15.22 -27.03 -7.62
CA VAL A 58 16.37 -27.11 -6.69
C VAL A 58 15.95 -26.58 -5.32
N PRO A 59 15.52 -27.43 -4.39
CA PRO A 59 15.11 -26.99 -3.07
C PRO A 59 16.25 -26.32 -2.29
N VAL A 60 15.93 -25.24 -1.59
CA VAL A 60 16.88 -24.50 -0.76
C VAL A 60 16.62 -24.70 0.72
N GLN A 61 17.67 -24.74 1.53
CA GLN A 61 17.56 -24.79 2.98
C GLN A 61 17.37 -23.37 3.52
N ILE A 62 16.35 -23.20 4.39
CA ILE A 62 16.08 -21.96 5.09
C ILE A 62 15.85 -22.25 6.56
N VAL A 63 16.52 -21.53 7.44
CA VAL A 63 16.28 -21.58 8.88
C VAL A 63 15.21 -20.55 9.24
N CYS A 64 14.13 -21.03 9.89
CA CYS A 64 12.98 -20.20 10.21
C CYS A 64 12.70 -20.23 11.72
N GLY A 65 12.45 -19.05 12.33
CA GLY A 65 12.10 -18.90 13.73
C GLY A 65 10.60 -18.82 14.01
N ALA A 66 9.78 -18.78 12.98
CA ALA A 66 8.35 -18.62 13.14
C ALA A 66 7.70 -19.90 13.70
N PRO A 67 6.80 -19.78 14.70
CA PRO A 67 6.18 -20.96 15.32
C PRO A 67 5.23 -21.72 14.38
N ASN A 68 4.63 -21.01 13.43
CA ASN A 68 3.61 -21.54 12.53
C ASN A 68 4.16 -22.19 11.24
N VAL A 69 5.50 -22.24 11.03
CA VAL A 69 6.06 -22.88 9.84
C VAL A 69 5.92 -24.40 9.92
N ALA A 70 5.43 -25.04 8.83
CA ALA A 70 5.21 -26.47 8.72
C ALA A 70 5.41 -26.97 7.28
N ALA A 71 5.70 -28.25 7.13
CA ALA A 71 5.79 -28.90 5.83
C ALA A 71 4.44 -28.83 5.08
N GLY A 72 4.50 -28.72 3.76
CA GLY A 72 3.33 -28.64 2.87
C GLY A 72 2.82 -27.22 2.62
N GLN A 73 3.18 -26.25 3.45
CA GLN A 73 2.73 -24.86 3.31
C GLN A 73 3.30 -24.16 2.08
N LYS A 74 2.48 -23.28 1.50
CA LYS A 74 2.91 -22.26 0.55
C LYS A 74 3.24 -20.98 1.32
N VAL A 75 4.43 -20.42 1.10
CA VAL A 75 4.97 -19.30 1.87
C VAL A 75 5.65 -18.29 0.96
N LEU A 76 5.83 -17.07 1.44
CA LEU A 76 6.59 -16.05 0.75
C LEU A 76 8.06 -16.11 1.19
N VAL A 77 8.95 -16.19 0.21
CA VAL A 77 10.39 -16.35 0.42
C VAL A 77 11.14 -15.19 -0.21
N ALA A 78 11.89 -14.46 0.61
CA ALA A 78 12.90 -13.52 0.15
C ALA A 78 14.16 -14.29 -0.23
N THR A 79 14.50 -14.27 -1.52
CA THR A 79 15.69 -14.94 -2.05
C THR A 79 16.97 -14.16 -1.71
N ILE A 80 18.14 -14.80 -1.87
CA ILE A 80 19.41 -14.11 -1.66
C ILE A 80 19.53 -12.93 -2.64
N GLY A 81 19.95 -11.77 -2.11
CA GLY A 81 20.04 -10.53 -2.88
C GLY A 81 18.80 -9.64 -2.78
N THR A 82 17.66 -10.17 -2.31
CA THR A 82 16.44 -9.37 -2.07
C THR A 82 16.70 -8.28 -1.04
N THR A 83 16.22 -7.08 -1.31
CA THR A 83 16.22 -5.97 -0.34
C THR A 83 14.84 -5.92 0.34
N LEU A 84 14.84 -5.99 1.64
CA LEU A 84 13.67 -5.75 2.50
C LEU A 84 13.85 -4.44 3.26
N TYR A 85 12.77 -3.98 3.88
CA TYR A 85 12.75 -2.74 4.65
C TYR A 85 12.16 -3.01 6.03
N ASP A 86 12.81 -2.48 7.06
CA ASP A 86 12.29 -2.56 8.44
C ASP A 86 11.13 -1.55 8.66
N LYS A 87 10.62 -1.50 9.89
CA LYS A 87 9.49 -0.62 10.26
C LYS A 87 9.84 0.86 10.19
N GLU A 88 11.11 1.21 10.29
CA GLU A 88 11.65 2.55 10.12
C GLU A 88 11.94 2.87 8.63
N GLY A 89 11.75 1.88 7.74
CA GLY A 89 11.99 2.01 6.32
C GLY A 89 13.48 1.90 5.92
N VAL A 90 14.33 1.40 6.81
CA VAL A 90 15.75 1.15 6.52
C VAL A 90 15.90 -0.13 5.72
N ALA A 91 16.64 -0.03 4.60
CA ALA A 91 16.88 -1.15 3.70
C ALA A 91 17.90 -2.13 4.30
N PHE A 92 17.60 -3.43 4.20
CA PHE A 92 18.56 -4.48 4.46
C PHE A 92 18.47 -5.58 3.41
N GLN A 93 19.60 -6.19 3.09
CA GLN A 93 19.70 -7.20 2.04
C GLN A 93 19.74 -8.61 2.60
N ILE A 94 18.94 -9.52 2.05
CA ILE A 94 18.97 -10.94 2.37
C ILE A 94 20.24 -11.55 1.81
N LYS A 95 21.05 -12.12 2.69
CA LYS A 95 22.31 -12.77 2.34
C LYS A 95 22.27 -14.24 2.74
N LYS A 96 23.08 -15.06 2.07
CA LYS A 96 23.38 -16.40 2.56
C LYS A 96 23.97 -16.28 3.97
N GLY A 97 23.37 -16.94 4.93
CA GLY A 97 23.80 -16.89 6.32
C GLY A 97 24.00 -18.27 6.92
N LYS A 98 24.61 -18.30 8.09
CA LYS A 98 24.75 -19.50 8.92
C LYS A 98 24.16 -19.20 10.29
N ILE A 99 23.05 -19.86 10.65
CA ILE A 99 22.33 -19.64 11.89
C ILE A 99 22.54 -20.86 12.79
N ARG A 100 23.28 -20.68 13.89
CA ARG A 100 23.66 -21.74 14.83
C ARG A 100 24.15 -23.03 14.14
N GLY A 101 25.05 -22.87 13.15
CA GLY A 101 25.64 -24.02 12.46
C GLY A 101 24.89 -24.47 11.19
N GLN A 102 23.62 -24.11 11.00
CA GLN A 102 22.82 -24.45 9.80
C GLN A 102 22.85 -23.32 8.77
N GLU A 103 23.06 -23.67 7.49
CA GLU A 103 23.01 -22.69 6.42
C GLU A 103 21.59 -22.24 6.13
N SER A 104 21.41 -20.94 5.81
CA SER A 104 20.13 -20.39 5.38
C SER A 104 20.33 -19.63 4.05
N HIS A 105 19.57 -20.01 3.05
CA HIS A 105 19.67 -19.50 1.67
C HIS A 105 18.48 -18.61 1.31
N GLY A 106 18.02 -17.80 2.25
CA GLY A 106 16.87 -16.93 2.10
C GLY A 106 16.16 -16.75 3.42
N MET A 107 14.99 -16.11 3.38
CA MET A 107 14.13 -15.86 4.53
C MET A 107 12.67 -16.13 4.17
N ILE A 108 11.97 -16.91 4.99
CA ILE A 108 10.51 -17.02 4.91
C ILE A 108 9.92 -15.86 5.69
N CYS A 109 9.05 -15.07 5.04
CA CYS A 109 8.64 -13.76 5.54
C CYS A 109 7.26 -13.75 6.19
N ALA A 110 7.09 -12.87 7.18
CA ALA A 110 5.81 -12.44 7.73
C ALA A 110 5.19 -11.31 6.89
N GLU A 111 3.93 -10.98 7.14
CA GLU A 111 3.23 -9.90 6.42
C GLU A 111 3.87 -8.51 6.66
N ASP A 112 4.24 -8.23 7.90
CA ASP A 112 4.82 -6.94 8.29
C ASP A 112 6.26 -6.77 7.76
N GLU A 113 7.02 -7.84 7.64
CA GLU A 113 8.37 -7.83 7.03
C GLU A 113 8.32 -7.53 5.52
N LEU A 114 7.20 -7.79 4.87
CA LEU A 114 6.96 -7.49 3.47
C LEU A 114 6.18 -6.17 3.25
N GLY A 115 5.72 -5.52 4.32
CA GLY A 115 4.91 -4.30 4.22
C GLY A 115 3.51 -4.51 3.60
N ILE A 116 2.99 -5.75 3.58
CA ILE A 116 1.69 -6.09 2.99
C ILE A 116 0.58 -6.27 4.02
N GLY A 117 0.92 -6.29 5.30
CA GLY A 117 -0.01 -6.45 6.42
C GLY A 117 0.65 -6.09 7.75
N ASN A 118 -0.06 -6.38 8.84
CA ASN A 118 0.40 -6.10 10.21
C ASN A 118 0.71 -7.39 11.01
N GLY A 119 0.53 -8.57 10.40
CA GLY A 119 0.77 -9.86 11.05
C GLY A 119 2.26 -10.07 11.33
N HIS A 120 2.62 -10.26 12.61
CA HIS A 120 3.99 -10.50 13.07
C HIS A 120 4.14 -11.81 13.87
N ASP A 121 3.03 -12.46 14.22
CA ASP A 121 3.06 -13.65 15.10
C ASP A 121 3.60 -14.91 14.42
N GLY A 122 3.90 -14.82 13.11
CA GLY A 122 4.44 -15.90 12.30
C GLY A 122 4.56 -15.53 10.83
N ILE A 123 5.03 -16.50 10.03
CA ILE A 123 5.12 -16.33 8.58
C ILE A 123 3.74 -16.23 7.93
N MET A 124 3.68 -15.54 6.78
CA MET A 124 2.50 -15.53 5.95
C MET A 124 2.34 -16.87 5.22
N VAL A 125 1.23 -17.57 5.49
CA VAL A 125 0.87 -18.82 4.82
C VAL A 125 -0.16 -18.50 3.75
N LEU A 126 0.13 -18.89 2.51
CA LEU A 126 -0.74 -18.69 1.35
C LEU A 126 -1.69 -19.89 1.17
N ASP A 127 -2.75 -19.66 0.39
CA ASP A 127 -3.64 -20.74 -0.02
C ASP A 127 -2.87 -21.81 -0.81
N SER A 128 -3.22 -23.07 -0.60
CA SER A 128 -2.54 -24.21 -1.21
C SER A 128 -2.63 -24.23 -2.75
N SER A 129 -3.64 -23.57 -3.33
CA SER A 129 -3.84 -23.44 -4.77
C SER A 129 -2.85 -22.51 -5.45
N VAL A 130 -2.16 -21.66 -4.69
CA VAL A 130 -1.18 -20.73 -5.24
C VAL A 130 0.01 -21.51 -5.83
N LEU A 131 0.39 -21.16 -7.05
CA LEU A 131 1.49 -21.81 -7.74
C LEU A 131 2.83 -21.42 -7.11
N GLN A 132 3.70 -22.39 -6.85
CA GLN A 132 5.08 -22.13 -6.42
C GLN A 132 5.92 -21.55 -7.56
N GLY A 133 6.95 -20.79 -7.22
CA GLY A 133 7.85 -20.16 -8.18
C GLY A 133 7.35 -18.85 -8.77
N ILE A 134 6.08 -18.46 -8.59
CA ILE A 134 5.60 -17.17 -9.07
C ILE A 134 6.13 -16.03 -8.20
N LYS A 135 6.31 -14.87 -8.81
CA LYS A 135 6.69 -13.65 -8.10
C LYS A 135 5.56 -13.19 -7.17
N ALA A 136 5.87 -12.87 -5.92
CA ALA A 136 4.88 -12.39 -4.97
C ALA A 136 4.14 -11.14 -5.45
N ALA A 137 4.82 -10.25 -6.17
CA ALA A 137 4.22 -9.05 -6.74
C ALA A 137 2.97 -9.31 -7.59
N SER A 138 2.86 -10.50 -8.21
CA SER A 138 1.66 -10.87 -8.99
C SER A 138 0.45 -11.26 -8.16
N LEU A 139 0.64 -11.53 -6.86
CA LEU A 139 -0.45 -11.90 -5.94
C LEU A 139 -1.05 -10.70 -5.21
N PHE A 140 -0.30 -9.59 -5.16
CA PHE A 140 -0.68 -8.41 -4.41
C PHE A 140 -0.84 -7.24 -5.36
N ASN A 141 -1.86 -6.43 -5.13
CA ASN A 141 -2.02 -5.18 -5.88
C ASN A 141 -1.00 -4.17 -5.37
N ILE A 142 0.14 -4.07 -6.07
CA ILE A 142 1.20 -3.12 -5.77
C ILE A 142 1.05 -1.96 -6.75
N GLU A 143 0.77 -0.79 -6.20
CA GLU A 143 0.66 0.44 -6.98
C GLU A 143 1.96 1.23 -6.83
N ASN A 144 2.48 1.70 -7.97
CA ASN A 144 3.54 2.69 -8.05
C ASN A 144 2.90 3.98 -8.55
N ASP A 145 3.15 5.07 -7.85
CA ASP A 145 2.58 6.38 -8.17
C ASP A 145 3.61 7.48 -7.95
N GLU A 146 3.29 8.68 -8.34
CA GLU A 146 4.08 9.88 -8.05
C GLU A 146 3.22 10.86 -7.25
N VAL A 147 3.76 11.34 -6.14
CA VAL A 147 3.14 12.35 -5.29
C VAL A 147 3.82 13.67 -5.58
N PHE A 148 3.02 14.65 -6.02
CA PHE A 148 3.47 16.02 -6.23
C PHE A 148 3.14 16.85 -4.98
N GLU A 149 4.14 17.50 -4.40
CA GLU A 149 3.93 18.58 -3.43
C GLU A 149 3.85 19.88 -4.19
N ILE A 150 2.71 20.56 -4.08
CA ILE A 150 2.41 21.76 -4.86
C ILE A 150 2.23 22.94 -3.91
N GLY A 151 3.10 23.94 -4.03
CA GLY A 151 2.98 25.25 -3.38
C GLY A 151 1.91 26.10 -4.07
N LEU A 152 0.83 26.42 -3.34
CA LEU A 152 -0.23 27.26 -3.86
C LEU A 152 -0.16 28.67 -3.30
N THR A 153 -0.26 29.67 -4.18
CA THR A 153 -0.44 31.05 -3.75
C THR A 153 -1.84 31.24 -3.13
N PRO A 154 -2.04 32.22 -2.22
CA PRO A 154 -3.31 32.42 -1.50
C PRO A 154 -4.53 32.65 -2.39
N ASN A 155 -4.35 33.10 -3.62
CA ASN A 155 -5.42 33.33 -4.59
C ASN A 155 -5.82 32.09 -5.39
N ARG A 156 -5.16 30.94 -5.17
CA ARG A 156 -5.39 29.69 -5.90
C ARG A 156 -6.14 28.63 -5.06
N ALA A 157 -7.10 29.09 -4.25
CA ALA A 157 -7.97 28.18 -3.48
C ALA A 157 -8.74 27.17 -4.35
N ASP A 158 -8.97 27.48 -5.61
CA ASP A 158 -9.58 26.62 -6.62
C ASP A 158 -8.75 25.34 -6.91
N ALA A 159 -7.43 25.43 -6.76
CA ALA A 159 -6.49 24.32 -6.99
C ALA A 159 -6.18 23.46 -5.74
N MET A 160 -6.78 23.77 -4.57
CA MET A 160 -6.60 23.02 -3.31
C MET A 160 -7.30 21.65 -3.31
N SER A 161 -7.24 20.92 -4.42
CA SER A 161 -7.78 19.56 -4.56
C SER A 161 -7.25 18.92 -5.84
N HIS A 162 -7.27 17.58 -5.90
CA HIS A 162 -6.97 16.85 -7.13
C HIS A 162 -7.84 17.32 -8.30
N LEU A 163 -9.12 17.62 -8.05
CA LEU A 163 -10.03 18.09 -9.09
C LEU A 163 -9.63 19.47 -9.65
N GLY A 164 -9.23 20.38 -8.76
CA GLY A 164 -8.78 21.73 -9.16
C GLY A 164 -7.48 21.66 -9.96
N THR A 165 -6.49 20.95 -9.46
CA THR A 165 -5.21 20.71 -10.14
C THR A 165 -5.41 20.02 -11.49
N ALA A 166 -6.26 18.98 -11.57
CA ALA A 166 -6.55 18.28 -12.82
C ALA A 166 -7.22 19.18 -13.86
N ARG A 167 -8.03 20.16 -13.43
CA ARG A 167 -8.66 21.13 -14.35
C ARG A 167 -7.61 22.01 -15.04
N ASP A 168 -6.64 22.49 -14.29
CA ASP A 168 -5.55 23.30 -14.84
C ASP A 168 -4.62 22.47 -15.71
N LEU A 169 -4.25 21.28 -15.23
CA LEU A 169 -3.44 20.34 -16.00
C LEU A 169 -4.09 20.01 -17.36
N ARG A 170 -5.41 19.76 -17.38
CA ARG A 170 -6.17 19.55 -18.61
C ARG A 170 -6.04 20.75 -19.55
N ALA A 171 -6.20 21.97 -19.03
CA ALA A 171 -6.10 23.17 -19.84
C ALA A 171 -4.70 23.31 -20.46
N GLY A 172 -3.64 23.07 -19.71
CA GLY A 172 -2.27 23.07 -20.19
C GLY A 172 -2.00 22.01 -21.26
N LEU A 173 -2.43 20.76 -21.02
CA LEU A 173 -2.26 19.68 -21.99
C LEU A 173 -2.99 19.98 -23.31
N MET A 174 -4.18 20.53 -23.26
CA MET A 174 -4.91 20.94 -24.46
C MET A 174 -4.19 22.03 -25.26
N GLN A 175 -3.49 22.96 -24.59
CA GLN A 175 -2.69 23.99 -25.27
C GLN A 175 -1.47 23.39 -25.98
N THR A 176 -0.93 22.28 -25.49
CA THR A 176 0.15 21.55 -26.16
C THR A 176 -0.33 20.59 -27.24
N GLY A 177 -1.64 20.58 -27.54
CA GLY A 177 -2.25 19.72 -28.55
C GLY A 177 -2.59 18.31 -28.07
N ILE A 178 -2.43 18.01 -26.78
CA ILE A 178 -2.80 16.73 -26.18
C ILE A 178 -4.27 16.78 -25.79
N ASN A 179 -5.11 15.97 -26.43
CA ASN A 179 -6.52 15.88 -26.08
C ASN A 179 -6.72 14.95 -24.90
N VAL A 180 -7.29 15.46 -23.81
CA VAL A 180 -7.53 14.72 -22.55
C VAL A 180 -8.97 14.90 -22.08
N GLU A 181 -9.55 13.84 -21.54
CA GLU A 181 -10.86 13.87 -20.90
C GLU A 181 -10.73 14.25 -19.43
N PHE A 182 -11.62 15.13 -18.98
CA PHE A 182 -11.75 15.52 -17.57
C PHE A 182 -12.98 14.84 -16.96
N ILE A 183 -12.73 13.78 -16.19
CA ILE A 183 -13.80 13.00 -15.59
C ILE A 183 -14.08 13.53 -14.17
N THR A 184 -15.27 14.13 -14.00
CA THR A 184 -15.77 14.53 -12.67
C THR A 184 -16.58 13.40 -12.04
N PRO A 185 -16.38 13.10 -10.74
CA PRO A 185 -17.21 12.12 -10.06
C PRO A 185 -18.70 12.50 -10.15
N SER A 186 -19.53 11.56 -10.59
CA SER A 186 -20.96 11.79 -10.70
C SER A 186 -21.62 11.79 -9.34
N VAL A 187 -22.48 12.77 -9.08
CA VAL A 187 -23.35 12.84 -7.90
C VAL A 187 -24.81 12.49 -8.23
N SER A 188 -25.11 12.02 -9.43
CA SER A 188 -26.47 11.74 -9.90
C SER A 188 -27.21 10.68 -9.08
N ASN A 189 -26.47 9.78 -8.44
CA ASN A 189 -27.03 8.73 -7.59
C ASN A 189 -27.26 9.19 -6.15
N PHE A 190 -26.83 10.41 -5.77
CA PHE A 190 -27.09 10.92 -4.44
C PHE A 190 -28.56 11.29 -4.29
N ARG A 191 -29.20 10.68 -3.32
CA ARG A 191 -30.60 10.97 -2.94
C ARG A 191 -30.80 10.75 -1.45
N VAL A 192 -31.76 11.45 -0.91
CA VAL A 192 -32.19 11.28 0.49
C VAL A 192 -33.25 10.16 0.53
N ASP A 193 -32.88 8.99 1.02
CA ASP A 193 -33.77 7.81 1.09
C ASP A 193 -34.79 7.92 2.22
N LYS A 194 -34.39 8.51 3.36
CA LYS A 194 -35.22 8.62 4.57
C LYS A 194 -35.05 10.01 5.18
N ARG A 195 -36.14 10.51 5.77
CA ARG A 195 -36.15 11.81 6.46
C ARG A 195 -36.52 11.67 7.94
N ILE A 196 -36.18 10.53 8.55
CA ILE A 196 -36.56 10.21 9.92
C ILE A 196 -35.68 10.92 10.94
N LEU A 197 -34.35 10.95 10.64
CA LEU A 197 -33.39 11.63 11.48
C LEU A 197 -33.02 12.97 10.84
N LYS A 198 -33.67 14.02 11.32
CA LYS A 198 -33.34 15.38 10.90
C LYS A 198 -32.25 15.96 11.79
N ILE A 199 -31.40 16.77 11.19
CA ILE A 199 -30.47 17.65 11.88
C ILE A 199 -31.07 19.06 11.79
N ASP A 200 -31.34 19.67 12.94
CA ASP A 200 -31.74 21.07 12.98
C ASP A 200 -30.50 21.93 12.79
N VAL A 201 -30.57 22.80 11.79
CA VAL A 201 -29.48 23.75 11.47
C VAL A 201 -29.98 25.15 11.79
N ASP A 202 -29.35 25.77 12.78
CA ASP A 202 -29.61 27.16 13.17
C ASP A 202 -28.31 27.98 13.00
N VAL A 203 -28.27 28.81 11.96
CA VAL A 203 -27.12 29.68 11.67
C VAL A 203 -27.29 30.99 12.39
N LYS A 204 -26.60 31.18 13.52
CA LYS A 204 -26.66 32.39 14.36
C LYS A 204 -26.09 33.62 13.65
N GLU A 205 -24.98 33.44 12.92
CA GLU A 205 -24.26 34.52 12.24
C GLU A 205 -24.19 34.26 10.72
N SER A 206 -25.27 34.61 10.03
CA SER A 206 -25.41 34.38 8.59
C SER A 206 -24.38 35.10 7.72
N LYS A 207 -23.77 36.17 8.23
CA LYS A 207 -22.67 36.89 7.53
C LYS A 207 -21.36 36.07 7.53
N LEU A 208 -21.09 35.34 8.61
CA LEU A 208 -19.88 34.53 8.75
C LEU A 208 -20.06 33.11 8.19
N ALA A 209 -21.26 32.54 8.33
CA ALA A 209 -21.63 31.24 7.81
C ALA A 209 -22.92 31.32 6.99
N PRO A 210 -22.88 31.81 5.75
CA PRO A 210 -24.07 32.08 4.95
C PRO A 210 -24.87 30.83 4.61
N ARG A 211 -24.24 29.65 4.66
CA ARG A 211 -24.89 28.37 4.40
C ARG A 211 -24.23 27.24 5.17
N TYR A 212 -25.04 26.41 5.79
CA TYR A 212 -24.60 25.14 6.39
C TYR A 212 -25.50 24.00 5.94
N CYS A 213 -24.92 22.86 5.61
CA CYS A 213 -25.66 21.66 5.19
C CYS A 213 -25.27 20.48 6.08
N GLY A 214 -26.26 19.75 6.57
CA GLY A 214 -26.08 18.52 7.34
C GLY A 214 -26.73 17.33 6.64
N VAL A 215 -26.05 16.19 6.66
CA VAL A 215 -26.57 14.91 6.15
C VAL A 215 -26.37 13.85 7.22
N THR A 216 -27.46 13.15 7.57
CA THR A 216 -27.41 12.00 8.46
C THR A 216 -27.26 10.73 7.64
N ILE A 217 -26.24 9.93 7.94
CA ILE A 217 -26.02 8.62 7.31
C ILE A 217 -26.18 7.56 8.39
N SER A 218 -27.06 6.58 8.17
CA SER A 218 -27.35 5.49 9.11
C SER A 218 -26.98 4.13 8.53
N GLY A 219 -26.89 3.11 9.41
CA GLY A 219 -26.54 1.74 8.99
C GLY A 219 -25.05 1.52 8.72
N ILE A 220 -24.21 2.38 9.26
CA ILE A 220 -22.75 2.29 9.12
C ILE A 220 -22.19 1.28 10.12
N THR A 221 -21.29 0.41 9.65
CA THR A 221 -20.45 -0.41 10.51
C THR A 221 -19.04 0.16 10.51
N VAL A 222 -18.57 0.58 11.67
CA VAL A 222 -17.20 1.08 11.83
C VAL A 222 -16.24 -0.10 11.73
N LYS A 223 -15.30 -0.02 10.80
CA LYS A 223 -14.27 -1.02 10.55
C LYS A 223 -13.02 -0.35 9.98
N GLU A 224 -11.99 -1.12 9.75
CA GLU A 224 -10.80 -0.64 9.04
C GLU A 224 -11.17 -0.09 7.66
N SER A 225 -10.55 1.02 7.27
CA SER A 225 -10.74 1.60 5.93
C SER A 225 -10.35 0.60 4.83
N PRO A 226 -11.07 0.56 3.71
CA PRO A 226 -10.67 -0.30 2.60
C PRO A 226 -9.26 0.05 2.11
N ARG A 227 -8.54 -0.95 1.63
CA ARG A 227 -7.12 -0.83 1.25
C ARG A 227 -6.85 0.36 0.32
N TRP A 228 -7.65 0.51 -0.74
CA TRP A 228 -7.48 1.62 -1.69
C TRP A 228 -7.52 3.00 -1.04
N LEU A 229 -8.38 3.18 -0.02
CA LEU A 229 -8.49 4.45 0.71
C LEU A 229 -7.28 4.65 1.65
N ARG A 230 -6.87 3.59 2.34
CA ARG A 230 -5.67 3.63 3.20
C ARG A 230 -4.42 3.97 2.41
N ASP A 231 -4.24 3.35 1.26
CA ASP A 231 -3.07 3.56 0.43
C ASP A 231 -3.03 5.01 -0.09
N ARG A 232 -4.17 5.58 -0.53
CA ARG A 232 -4.28 6.99 -0.94
C ARG A 232 -3.99 7.96 0.20
N LEU A 233 -4.53 7.73 1.39
CA LEU A 233 -4.27 8.58 2.56
C LEU A 233 -2.81 8.52 2.99
N LYS A 234 -2.23 7.31 3.04
CA LYS A 234 -0.81 7.13 3.38
C LYS A 234 0.12 7.81 2.38
N ALA A 235 -0.21 7.79 1.10
CA ALA A 235 0.58 8.44 0.06
C ALA A 235 0.76 9.95 0.29
N ILE A 236 -0.21 10.59 0.93
CA ILE A 236 -0.16 12.03 1.30
C ILE A 236 0.15 12.25 2.79
N GLY A 237 0.74 11.25 3.46
CA GLY A 237 1.18 11.36 4.85
C GLY A 237 0.06 11.29 5.91
N ILE A 238 -1.18 10.96 5.53
CA ILE A 238 -2.31 10.84 6.46
C ILE A 238 -2.42 9.41 6.99
N ASN A 239 -2.49 9.26 8.31
CA ASN A 239 -2.69 7.96 8.94
C ASN A 239 -4.20 7.66 9.10
N PRO A 240 -4.78 6.74 8.32
CA PRO A 240 -6.19 6.40 8.40
C PRO A 240 -6.51 5.69 9.73
N LYS A 241 -7.59 6.09 10.40
CA LYS A 241 -8.04 5.49 11.66
C LYS A 241 -9.05 4.36 11.43
N ASN A 242 -10.08 4.65 10.68
CA ASN A 242 -11.14 3.71 10.31
C ASN A 242 -11.87 4.25 9.08
N ASN A 243 -12.89 3.52 8.61
CA ASN A 243 -13.64 3.88 7.40
C ASN A 243 -14.54 5.13 7.54
N ILE A 244 -14.54 5.76 8.71
CA ILE A 244 -15.32 6.97 9.00
C ILE A 244 -14.39 8.17 9.24
N VAL A 245 -13.26 7.95 9.93
CA VAL A 245 -12.32 9.00 10.36
C VAL A 245 -10.99 8.89 9.61
#